data_f9143cb22f48c989e61410bab5f1f2df
#
_entry.id   f9143cb22f48c989e61410bab5f1f2df
#
_cell.length_a   1.000
_cell.length_b   1.000
_cell.length_c   1.000
_cell.angle_alpha   90.00
_cell.angle_beta   90.00
_cell.angle_gamma   90.00
#
_symmetry.space_group_name_H-M   'P 1'
#
loop_
_entity.id
_entity.type
_entity.pdbx_description
1 polymer ?
#
loop_
_entity_poly.entity_id
_entity_poly.type
_entity_poly.pdbx_seq_one_letter_code
_entity_poly.pdbx_strand_id
1 'polypeptide(L)'
;MIKNLLIKNFAIIEEISIDFDPGLTVITGETGSGKSIIIEALSVSAGKKTDRMMIKSGTENSIIDLDFIGESYRRIISKSGRSKSYINEIPMSINDLTKEFEHKIDFHGQHDQQLILKKENHINYLDYYCNHQNKVDEIMQVFVNLEKSKKQMDQLKQNLSLYEEKKELLHFQLNEIELADIKIEDEAKLINEYKKLNHIEEILTFFNFLKLKLNNHDEGIISNLNSILSKIDSLKKYDENISNFEEQFNSVVVQLQDIDSEIESRLSSDEIDKTRLSFIEERISVLESLKRKYGGSIESVFENRDLMRKELAELSSLVKSDKDLSEKIEDLEKKYNKLAIELSINRKNKSKILSRLIENSLGDLNMNGAKFSINISQKFKENSFISFNNEPIQHFSKGVDEVEFLLSANPGEPLKPMASIASGGEMSRIMLAIKTVFQDQNPVSTLVFDEIDTGISGETAQKVSNHLKKLSKHKQIICITHLPQIAKKADKHLHITKSVKDSHTTVNAEYLDGDFSKEVINNLFIGDEVIA
;
A
#
# COMPACT_ATOMS: atom_id res chain seq x y z
N MET A 1 7.99 24.97 -22.22
CA MET A 1 7.87 25.47 -23.60
C MET A 1 9.08 24.99 -24.40
N ILE A 2 8.85 24.61 -25.64
CA ILE A 2 9.90 24.23 -26.59
C ILE A 2 10.76 25.46 -26.91
N LYS A 3 12.09 25.30 -26.91
CA LYS A 3 13.03 26.35 -27.35
C LYS A 3 13.62 26.07 -28.70
N ASN A 4 14.11 24.86 -28.90
CA ASN A 4 14.74 24.44 -30.14
C ASN A 4 14.34 23.01 -30.50
N LEU A 5 14.22 22.73 -31.77
CA LEU A 5 14.05 21.40 -32.36
C LEU A 5 15.08 21.20 -33.45
N LEU A 6 16.02 20.29 -33.24
CA LEU A 6 16.97 19.85 -34.27
C LEU A 6 16.55 18.48 -34.80
N ILE A 7 16.39 18.38 -36.10
CA ILE A 7 16.06 17.14 -36.80
C ILE A 7 17.18 16.79 -37.76
N LYS A 8 17.74 15.58 -37.65
CA LYS A 8 18.77 15.07 -38.58
C LYS A 8 18.36 13.72 -39.15
N ASN A 9 18.45 13.59 -40.49
CA ASN A 9 18.22 12.35 -41.24
C ASN A 9 16.83 11.71 -40.97
N PHE A 10 15.79 12.53 -40.85
CA PHE A 10 14.43 12.07 -40.55
C PHE A 10 13.53 12.22 -41.79
N ALA A 11 12.97 11.12 -42.26
CA ALA A 11 12.17 11.04 -43.50
C ALA A 11 12.88 11.70 -44.69
N ILE A 12 12.37 12.84 -45.20
CA ILE A 12 12.99 13.61 -46.30
C ILE A 12 13.92 14.73 -45.79
N ILE A 13 13.94 14.97 -44.50
CA ILE A 13 14.75 16.03 -43.86
C ILE A 13 16.20 15.54 -43.69
N GLU A 14 17.16 16.32 -44.17
CA GLU A 14 18.58 16.07 -43.94
C GLU A 14 19.03 16.66 -42.60
N GLU A 15 18.90 17.96 -42.45
CA GLU A 15 19.14 18.68 -41.20
C GLU A 15 18.32 19.96 -41.18
N ILE A 16 17.55 20.16 -40.09
CA ILE A 16 16.80 21.38 -39.83
C ILE A 16 16.90 21.70 -38.34
N SER A 17 17.17 22.96 -38.03
CA SER A 17 17.07 23.51 -36.66
C SER A 17 16.02 24.61 -36.65
N ILE A 18 15.07 24.53 -35.71
CA ILE A 18 13.96 25.46 -35.55
C ILE A 18 13.94 25.98 -34.14
N ASP A 19 14.08 27.29 -33.96
CA ASP A 19 13.91 27.95 -32.67
C ASP A 19 12.47 28.40 -32.49
N PHE A 20 11.85 28.03 -31.36
CA PHE A 20 10.46 28.40 -31.08
C PHE A 20 10.40 29.46 -29.96
N ASP A 21 9.61 30.49 -30.21
CA ASP A 21 9.29 31.52 -29.23
C ASP A 21 7.94 31.24 -28.52
N PRO A 22 7.67 31.87 -27.37
CA PRO A 22 6.33 31.91 -26.77
C PRO A 22 5.34 32.58 -27.74
N GLY A 23 4.05 32.20 -27.64
CA GLY A 23 3.00 32.77 -28.51
C GLY A 23 2.53 31.77 -29.56
N LEU A 24 2.00 32.31 -30.68
CA LEU A 24 1.47 31.55 -31.80
C LEU A 24 2.50 31.45 -32.91
N THR A 25 3.12 30.31 -33.10
CA THR A 25 3.93 29.97 -34.28
C THR A 25 3.04 29.24 -35.28
N VAL A 26 2.90 29.80 -36.46
CA VAL A 26 2.18 29.18 -37.59
C VAL A 26 3.18 28.63 -38.59
N ILE A 27 2.98 27.38 -39.01
CA ILE A 27 3.80 26.68 -39.99
C ILE A 27 2.99 26.59 -41.30
N THR A 28 3.49 27.22 -42.37
CA THR A 28 2.91 27.15 -43.74
C THR A 28 3.87 26.51 -44.72
N GLY A 29 3.40 26.24 -45.94
CA GLY A 29 4.17 25.66 -47.03
C GLY A 29 3.28 24.80 -47.92
N GLU A 30 3.77 24.40 -49.08
CA GLU A 30 3.04 23.55 -50.01
C GLU A 30 2.68 22.18 -49.45
N THR A 31 1.66 21.53 -50.03
CA THR A 31 1.32 20.14 -49.67
C THR A 31 2.51 19.21 -49.98
N GLY A 32 2.92 18.39 -49.04
CA GLY A 32 4.09 17.54 -49.17
C GLY A 32 5.44 18.23 -48.98
N SER A 33 5.49 19.50 -48.51
CA SER A 33 6.74 20.23 -48.22
C SER A 33 7.48 19.73 -47.00
N GLY A 34 6.84 18.92 -46.14
CA GLY A 34 7.46 18.40 -44.90
C GLY A 34 6.88 18.94 -43.61
N LYS A 35 5.79 19.76 -43.66
CA LYS A 35 5.14 20.31 -42.46
C LYS A 35 4.78 19.24 -41.44
N SER A 36 4.03 18.20 -41.84
CA SER A 36 3.61 17.11 -40.96
C SER A 36 4.79 16.28 -40.45
N ILE A 37 5.92 16.23 -41.18
CA ILE A 37 7.14 15.55 -40.76
C ILE A 37 7.77 16.26 -39.56
N ILE A 38 7.68 17.60 -39.48
CA ILE A 38 8.16 18.35 -38.31
C ILE A 38 7.33 18.01 -37.05
N ILE A 39 5.98 17.95 -37.21
CA ILE A 39 5.12 17.52 -36.07
C ILE A 39 5.36 16.06 -35.72
N GLU A 40 5.58 15.20 -36.71
CA GLU A 40 5.93 13.81 -36.45
C GLU A 40 7.24 13.67 -35.66
N ALA A 41 8.27 14.46 -36.03
CA ALA A 41 9.53 14.52 -35.27
C ALA A 41 9.31 15.02 -33.83
N LEU A 42 8.50 16.06 -33.63
CA LEU A 42 8.09 16.51 -32.29
C LEU A 42 7.37 15.40 -31.51
N SER A 43 6.42 14.70 -32.13
CA SER A 43 5.71 13.58 -31.48
C SER A 43 6.66 12.42 -31.11
N VAL A 44 7.62 12.12 -31.99
CA VAL A 44 8.65 11.11 -31.73
C VAL A 44 9.55 11.52 -30.58
N SER A 45 9.95 12.79 -30.50
CA SER A 45 10.74 13.30 -29.39
C SER A 45 9.98 13.18 -28.05
N ALA A 46 8.66 13.28 -28.08
CA ALA A 46 7.77 13.13 -26.91
C ALA A 46 7.39 11.66 -26.58
N GLY A 47 7.96 10.66 -27.25
CA GLY A 47 7.77 9.25 -26.90
C GLY A 47 6.91 8.42 -27.87
N LYS A 48 6.44 8.98 -29.01
CA LYS A 48 5.74 8.20 -30.03
C LYS A 48 6.61 7.03 -30.53
N LYS A 49 5.96 5.92 -30.87
CA LYS A 49 6.64 4.74 -31.47
C LYS A 49 7.29 5.12 -32.79
N THR A 50 8.46 4.57 -33.04
CA THR A 50 9.26 4.84 -34.23
C THR A 50 9.17 3.70 -35.24
N ASP A 51 9.24 4.03 -36.53
CA ASP A 51 9.33 3.10 -37.64
C ASP A 51 10.65 3.32 -38.40
N ARG A 52 11.12 2.28 -39.09
CA ARG A 52 12.29 2.37 -39.99
C ARG A 52 12.10 3.34 -41.15
N MET A 53 10.86 3.50 -41.59
CA MET A 53 10.52 4.44 -42.68
C MET A 53 10.72 5.90 -42.27
N MET A 54 10.87 6.20 -41.01
CA MET A 54 11.19 7.53 -40.47
C MET A 54 12.66 7.91 -40.68
N ILE A 55 13.53 6.99 -41.11
CA ILE A 55 14.93 7.27 -41.36
C ILE A 55 15.11 7.63 -42.83
N LYS A 56 15.88 8.72 -43.09
CA LYS A 56 16.20 9.16 -44.48
C LYS A 56 16.94 8.05 -45.23
N SER A 57 16.53 7.78 -46.45
CA SER A 57 17.16 6.80 -47.32
C SER A 57 18.66 7.10 -47.47
N GLY A 58 19.50 6.05 -47.31
CA GLY A 58 20.95 6.18 -47.42
C GLY A 58 21.66 6.51 -46.10
N THR A 59 20.93 6.69 -44.99
CA THR A 59 21.53 6.97 -43.69
C THR A 59 21.34 5.80 -42.69
N GLU A 60 22.20 5.70 -41.69
CA GLU A 60 22.15 4.64 -40.68
C GLU A 60 21.27 4.99 -39.45
N ASN A 61 21.20 6.28 -39.12
CA ASN A 61 20.50 6.76 -37.94
C ASN A 61 19.77 8.08 -38.25
N SER A 62 18.65 8.29 -37.58
CA SER A 62 17.99 9.58 -37.44
C SER A 62 18.13 10.09 -36.02
N ILE A 63 18.34 11.40 -35.85
CA ILE A 63 18.49 12.07 -34.58
C ILE A 63 17.47 13.20 -34.48
N ILE A 64 16.77 13.26 -33.36
CA ILE A 64 15.89 14.37 -33.02
C ILE A 64 16.31 14.87 -31.64
N ASP A 65 16.71 16.14 -31.58
CA ASP A 65 17.01 16.83 -30.31
C ASP A 65 15.93 17.89 -30.06
N LEU A 66 15.39 17.89 -28.88
CA LEU A 66 14.37 18.83 -28.44
C LEU A 66 14.81 19.52 -27.16
N ASP A 67 15.04 20.83 -27.21
CA ASP A 67 15.28 21.64 -26.03
C ASP A 67 13.96 22.19 -25.48
N PHE A 68 13.68 21.78 -24.24
CA PHE A 68 12.49 22.20 -23.53
C PHE A 68 12.92 22.84 -22.21
N ILE A 69 12.55 24.05 -21.92
CA ILE A 69 13.02 24.92 -20.83
C ILE A 69 13.88 24.20 -19.76
N GLY A 70 15.21 24.31 -19.89
CA GLY A 70 16.17 23.79 -18.91
C GLY A 70 16.56 22.32 -19.06
N GLU A 71 15.97 21.59 -20.03
CA GLU A 71 16.24 20.16 -20.26
C GLU A 71 16.39 19.89 -21.75
N SER A 72 17.31 19.01 -22.11
CA SER A 72 17.53 18.56 -23.49
C SER A 72 17.13 17.09 -23.64
N TYR A 73 16.30 16.81 -24.62
CA TYR A 73 15.77 15.48 -24.94
C TYR A 73 16.30 15.03 -26.31
N ARG A 74 16.93 13.87 -26.33
CA ARG A 74 17.47 13.29 -27.58
C ARG A 74 16.83 11.95 -27.86
N ARG A 75 16.39 11.79 -29.13
CA ARG A 75 15.93 10.51 -29.69
C ARG A 75 16.85 10.10 -30.84
N ILE A 76 17.36 8.86 -30.78
CA ILE A 76 18.16 8.26 -31.84
C ILE A 76 17.41 7.05 -32.35
N ILE A 77 17.07 7.03 -33.65
CA ILE A 77 16.41 5.93 -34.32
C ILE A 77 17.42 5.26 -35.24
N SER A 78 17.68 3.97 -35.06
CA SER A 78 18.62 3.22 -35.87
C SER A 78 17.91 2.38 -36.94
N LYS A 79 18.59 2.11 -38.04
CA LYS A 79 18.11 1.28 -39.18
C LYS A 79 17.71 -0.14 -38.75
N SER A 80 18.20 -0.63 -37.59
CA SER A 80 17.76 -1.87 -36.96
C SER A 80 16.34 -1.80 -36.38
N GLY A 81 15.68 -0.63 -36.39
CA GLY A 81 14.37 -0.39 -35.78
C GLY A 81 14.43 -0.15 -34.27
N ARG A 82 15.62 -0.12 -33.67
CA ARG A 82 15.77 0.23 -32.24
C ARG A 82 15.85 1.74 -32.08
N SER A 83 15.15 2.26 -31.07
CA SER A 83 15.30 3.67 -30.69
C SER A 83 15.84 3.80 -29.28
N LYS A 84 16.68 4.82 -29.08
CA LYS A 84 17.23 5.20 -27.78
C LYS A 84 16.76 6.60 -27.42
N SER A 85 16.48 6.82 -26.15
CA SER A 85 16.07 8.12 -25.62
C SER A 85 16.99 8.57 -24.49
N TYR A 86 17.21 9.86 -24.42
CA TYR A 86 18.08 10.47 -23.42
C TYR A 86 17.43 11.76 -22.91
N ILE A 87 17.64 12.04 -21.64
CA ILE A 87 17.37 13.34 -20.99
C ILE A 87 18.71 13.87 -20.44
N ASN A 88 19.13 15.06 -20.83
CA ASN A 88 20.41 15.63 -20.42
C ASN A 88 21.57 14.63 -20.56
N GLU A 89 21.60 13.90 -21.69
CA GLU A 89 22.54 12.82 -22.03
C GLU A 89 22.42 11.53 -21.20
N ILE A 90 21.51 11.46 -20.22
CA ILE A 90 21.24 10.26 -19.43
C ILE A 90 20.23 9.37 -20.16
N PRO A 91 20.52 8.07 -20.39
CA PRO A 91 19.57 7.16 -21.03
C PRO A 91 18.29 7.01 -20.22
N MET A 92 17.12 7.02 -20.91
CA MET A 92 15.85 6.77 -20.27
C MET A 92 14.97 5.81 -21.09
N SER A 93 13.98 5.19 -20.44
CA SER A 93 13.01 4.34 -21.12
C SER A 93 12.00 5.18 -21.91
N ILE A 94 11.42 4.60 -22.97
CA ILE A 94 10.36 5.28 -23.74
C ILE A 94 9.12 5.54 -22.86
N ASN A 95 8.79 4.64 -21.96
CA ASN A 95 7.66 4.81 -21.05
C ASN A 95 7.85 6.00 -20.10
N ASP A 96 9.06 6.19 -19.58
CA ASP A 96 9.36 7.32 -18.70
C ASP A 96 9.38 8.63 -19.50
N LEU A 97 9.93 8.61 -20.71
CA LEU A 97 9.87 9.74 -21.63
C LEU A 97 8.41 10.15 -21.93
N THR A 98 7.55 9.19 -22.25
CA THR A 98 6.14 9.46 -22.52
C THR A 98 5.44 10.09 -21.31
N LYS A 99 5.67 9.56 -20.10
CA LYS A 99 5.11 10.14 -18.86
C LYS A 99 5.60 11.56 -18.61
N GLU A 100 6.87 11.81 -18.89
CA GLU A 100 7.49 13.13 -18.73
C GLU A 100 6.83 14.18 -19.63
N PHE A 101 6.55 13.80 -20.90
CA PHE A 101 5.92 14.69 -21.86
C PHE A 101 4.41 14.81 -21.71
N GLU A 102 3.71 13.89 -21.04
CA GLU A 102 2.26 13.96 -20.80
C GLU A 102 1.80 15.30 -20.22
N HIS A 103 2.66 16.00 -19.49
CA HIS A 103 2.35 17.30 -18.87
C HIS A 103 3.10 18.48 -19.51
N LYS A 104 3.88 18.25 -20.57
CA LYS A 104 4.70 19.29 -21.23
C LYS A 104 4.13 19.73 -22.58
N ILE A 105 3.74 18.76 -23.41
CA ILE A 105 3.25 19.00 -24.77
C ILE A 105 1.96 18.20 -25.00
N ASP A 106 0.96 18.83 -25.59
CA ASP A 106 -0.28 18.17 -25.99
C ASP A 106 -0.44 18.29 -27.51
N PHE A 107 -0.57 17.16 -28.19
CA PHE A 107 -0.68 17.10 -29.66
C PHE A 107 -2.16 16.95 -30.06
N HIS A 108 -2.56 17.63 -31.13
CA HIS A 108 -3.92 17.61 -31.66
C HIS A 108 -3.89 17.37 -33.18
N GLY A 109 -3.99 16.10 -33.57
CA GLY A 109 -3.94 15.64 -34.97
C GLY A 109 -4.46 14.22 -35.11
N GLN A 110 -4.34 13.63 -36.32
CA GLN A 110 -5.01 12.37 -36.71
C GLN A 110 -4.60 11.11 -35.90
N HIS A 111 -3.51 11.11 -35.17
CA HIS A 111 -2.99 9.88 -34.56
C HIS A 111 -2.43 10.07 -33.15
N ASP A 112 -2.81 11.09 -32.40
CA ASP A 112 -2.21 11.41 -31.15
C ASP A 112 -3.04 10.96 -29.93
N GLN A 113 -2.34 10.47 -28.89
CA GLN A 113 -2.94 10.09 -27.63
C GLN A 113 -3.27 11.35 -26.82
N GLN A 114 -4.44 11.92 -27.05
CA GLN A 114 -4.88 13.10 -26.32
C GLN A 114 -5.28 12.71 -24.90
N LEU A 115 -4.66 13.32 -23.90
CA LEU A 115 -4.92 13.05 -22.49
C LEU A 115 -6.40 13.20 -22.11
N ILE A 116 -7.09 14.16 -22.73
CA ILE A 116 -8.50 14.42 -22.42
C ILE A 116 -9.45 13.36 -23.01
N LEU A 117 -9.00 12.51 -23.95
CA LEU A 117 -9.80 11.38 -24.45
C LEU A 117 -9.81 10.21 -23.46
N LYS A 118 -8.84 10.14 -22.54
CA LYS A 118 -8.76 9.10 -21.53
C LYS A 118 -9.70 9.45 -20.38
N LYS A 119 -10.71 8.60 -20.13
CA LYS A 119 -11.71 8.78 -19.07
C LYS A 119 -11.08 9.03 -17.69
N GLU A 120 -9.95 8.37 -17.40
CA GLU A 120 -9.25 8.50 -16.13
C GLU A 120 -8.78 9.94 -15.83
N ASN A 121 -8.59 10.75 -16.88
CA ASN A 121 -8.14 12.12 -16.75
C ASN A 121 -9.29 13.14 -16.60
N HIS A 122 -10.54 12.78 -16.94
CA HIS A 122 -11.66 13.71 -16.91
C HIS A 122 -11.89 14.32 -15.54
N ILE A 123 -11.72 13.53 -14.48
CA ILE A 123 -11.81 14.02 -13.10
C ILE A 123 -10.75 15.08 -12.80
N ASN A 124 -9.55 14.94 -13.34
CA ASN A 124 -8.45 15.90 -13.12
C ASN A 124 -8.79 17.24 -13.80
N TYR A 125 -9.28 17.20 -15.05
CA TYR A 125 -9.70 18.41 -15.74
C TYR A 125 -10.83 19.14 -15.02
N LEU A 126 -11.82 18.40 -14.50
CA LEU A 126 -12.90 18.99 -13.71
C LEU A 126 -12.37 19.58 -12.40
N ASP A 127 -11.47 18.87 -11.68
CA ASP A 127 -10.88 19.33 -10.42
C ASP A 127 -10.02 20.59 -10.61
N TYR A 128 -9.25 20.66 -11.70
CA TYR A 128 -8.54 21.88 -12.08
C TYR A 128 -9.50 23.05 -12.32
N TYR A 129 -10.60 22.83 -13.07
CA TYR A 129 -11.60 23.87 -13.30
C TYR A 129 -12.30 24.32 -12.01
N CYS A 130 -12.52 23.40 -11.08
CA CYS A 130 -13.11 23.69 -9.77
C CYS A 130 -12.17 24.48 -8.85
N ASN A 131 -10.87 24.53 -9.15
CA ASN A 131 -9.83 25.17 -8.35
C ASN A 131 -9.82 24.68 -6.89
N HIS A 132 -9.96 23.38 -6.68
CA HIS A 132 -9.97 22.77 -5.35
C HIS A 132 -8.88 21.70 -5.16
N GLN A 133 -7.76 21.84 -5.85
CA GLN A 133 -6.65 20.88 -5.83
C GLN A 133 -6.16 20.57 -4.41
N ASN A 134 -6.07 21.58 -3.54
CA ASN A 134 -5.68 21.36 -2.15
C ASN A 134 -6.58 20.35 -1.42
N LYS A 135 -7.90 20.36 -1.71
CA LYS A 135 -8.84 19.40 -1.11
C LYS A 135 -8.68 18.00 -1.72
N VAL A 136 -8.36 17.93 -3.00
CA VAL A 136 -8.04 16.66 -3.68
C VAL A 136 -6.77 16.05 -3.07
N ASP A 137 -5.74 16.84 -2.83
CA ASP A 137 -4.51 16.39 -2.21
C ASP A 137 -4.76 15.93 -0.75
N GLU A 138 -5.59 16.68 -0.01
CA GLU A 138 -5.97 16.31 1.36
C GLU A 138 -6.73 14.97 1.39
N ILE A 139 -7.74 14.77 0.53
CA ILE A 139 -8.49 13.51 0.50
C ILE A 139 -7.61 12.33 0.07
N MET A 140 -6.65 12.54 -0.84
CA MET A 140 -5.68 11.53 -1.23
C MET A 140 -4.80 11.09 -0.05
N GLN A 141 -4.32 12.03 0.77
CA GLN A 141 -3.56 11.71 1.98
C GLN A 141 -4.40 10.93 2.99
N VAL A 142 -5.65 11.37 3.21
CA VAL A 142 -6.59 10.66 4.10
C VAL A 142 -6.86 9.24 3.59
N PHE A 143 -7.07 9.07 2.29
CA PHE A 143 -7.27 7.76 1.66
C PHE A 143 -6.07 6.82 1.88
N VAL A 144 -4.84 7.29 1.61
CA VAL A 144 -3.63 6.49 1.81
C VAL A 144 -3.47 6.06 3.28
N ASN A 145 -3.72 6.99 4.22
CA ASN A 145 -3.65 6.70 5.64
C ASN A 145 -4.74 5.71 6.09
N LEU A 146 -5.95 5.83 5.55
CA LEU A 146 -7.08 4.94 5.82
C LEU A 146 -6.78 3.51 5.34
N GLU A 147 -6.34 3.35 4.09
CA GLU A 147 -5.99 2.04 3.53
C GLU A 147 -4.84 1.38 4.29
N LYS A 148 -3.82 2.16 4.69
CA LYS A 148 -2.72 1.68 5.53
C LYS A 148 -3.22 1.20 6.89
N SER A 149 -4.08 1.99 7.55
CA SER A 149 -4.63 1.64 8.87
C SER A 149 -5.55 0.43 8.79
N LYS A 150 -6.39 0.30 7.75
CA LYS A 150 -7.22 -0.90 7.51
C LYS A 150 -6.39 -2.16 7.31
N LYS A 151 -5.33 -2.08 6.51
CA LYS A 151 -4.41 -3.21 6.31
C LYS A 151 -3.72 -3.63 7.60
N GLN A 152 -3.31 -2.67 8.45
CA GLN A 152 -2.75 -2.96 9.77
C GLN A 152 -3.79 -3.63 10.68
N MET A 153 -5.04 -3.17 10.67
CA MET A 153 -6.15 -3.77 11.41
C MET A 153 -6.42 -5.22 10.98
N ASP A 154 -6.44 -5.49 9.67
CA ASP A 154 -6.65 -6.84 9.15
C ASP A 154 -5.53 -7.80 9.59
N GLN A 155 -4.28 -7.34 9.59
CA GLN A 155 -3.15 -8.11 10.10
C GLN A 155 -3.26 -8.39 11.60
N LEU A 156 -3.70 -7.40 12.40
CA LEU A 156 -3.96 -7.59 13.85
C LEU A 156 -5.09 -8.58 14.08
N LYS A 157 -6.20 -8.49 13.37
CA LYS A 157 -7.36 -9.39 13.52
C LYS A 157 -7.03 -10.84 13.17
N GLN A 158 -6.21 -11.09 12.15
CA GLN A 158 -5.76 -12.44 11.81
C GLN A 158 -4.96 -13.11 12.94
N ASN A 159 -4.29 -12.33 13.74
CA ASN A 159 -3.49 -12.82 14.86
C ASN A 159 -4.26 -12.87 16.20
N LEU A 160 -5.36 -12.12 16.32
CA LEU A 160 -6.09 -11.93 17.59
C LEU A 160 -6.64 -13.24 18.16
N SER A 161 -7.16 -14.15 17.33
CA SER A 161 -7.66 -15.45 17.81
C SER A 161 -6.54 -16.31 18.44
N LEU A 162 -5.37 -16.33 17.80
CA LEU A 162 -4.18 -17.00 18.33
C LEU A 162 -3.67 -16.35 19.63
N TYR A 163 -3.81 -15.03 19.74
CA TYR A 163 -3.40 -14.28 20.92
C TYR A 163 -4.34 -14.48 22.11
N GLU A 164 -5.64 -14.60 21.90
CA GLU A 164 -6.60 -14.89 22.97
C GLU A 164 -6.37 -16.28 23.58
N GLU A 165 -6.25 -17.32 22.76
CA GLU A 165 -5.91 -18.67 23.23
C GLU A 165 -4.59 -18.70 23.99
N LYS A 166 -3.57 -18.04 23.47
CA LYS A 166 -2.25 -17.97 24.13
C LYS A 166 -2.31 -17.19 25.43
N LYS A 167 -3.09 -16.13 25.49
CA LYS A 167 -3.29 -15.32 26.69
C LYS A 167 -3.98 -16.13 27.80
N GLU A 168 -5.03 -16.88 27.47
CA GLU A 168 -5.71 -17.75 28.44
C GLU A 168 -4.77 -18.84 28.98
N LEU A 169 -3.98 -19.46 28.10
CA LEU A 169 -2.98 -20.45 28.50
C LEU A 169 -1.93 -19.85 29.44
N LEU A 170 -1.38 -18.69 29.14
CA LEU A 170 -0.40 -18.00 29.97
C LEU A 170 -0.99 -17.61 31.35
N HIS A 171 -2.24 -17.12 31.35
CA HIS A 171 -2.94 -16.85 32.63
C HIS A 171 -3.11 -18.11 33.49
N PHE A 172 -3.51 -19.22 32.88
CA PHE A 172 -3.65 -20.48 33.57
C PHE A 172 -2.31 -20.94 34.16
N GLN A 173 -1.25 -20.93 33.39
CA GLN A 173 0.10 -21.34 33.83
C GLN A 173 0.66 -20.43 34.91
N LEU A 174 0.51 -19.12 34.78
CA LEU A 174 0.92 -18.16 35.81
C LEU A 174 0.17 -18.39 37.13
N ASN A 175 -1.15 -18.58 37.03
CA ASN A 175 -1.99 -18.83 38.22
C ASN A 175 -1.60 -20.14 38.92
N GLU A 176 -1.28 -21.20 38.17
CA GLU A 176 -0.79 -22.47 38.73
C GLU A 176 0.50 -22.27 39.51
N ILE A 177 1.47 -21.51 39.01
CA ILE A 177 2.74 -21.23 39.69
C ILE A 177 2.53 -20.32 40.91
N GLU A 178 1.66 -19.29 40.80
CA GLU A 178 1.40 -18.34 41.88
C GLU A 178 0.62 -18.97 43.05
N LEU A 179 -0.40 -19.78 42.74
CA LEU A 179 -1.18 -20.49 43.75
C LEU A 179 -0.34 -21.52 44.52
N ALA A 180 0.70 -22.06 43.91
CA ALA A 180 1.61 -22.99 44.59
C ALA A 180 2.41 -22.33 45.71
N ASP A 181 2.51 -21.01 45.77
CA ASP A 181 3.20 -20.22 46.82
C ASP A 181 4.55 -20.82 47.23
N ILE A 182 5.43 -21.01 46.26
CA ILE A 182 6.77 -21.60 46.43
C ILE A 182 7.84 -20.52 46.57
N LYS A 183 8.88 -20.83 47.36
CA LYS A 183 10.09 -20.00 47.48
C LYS A 183 11.32 -20.84 47.17
N ILE A 184 12.34 -20.22 46.60
CA ILE A 184 13.58 -20.90 46.18
C ILE A 184 14.24 -21.65 47.36
N GLU A 185 14.15 -21.10 48.60
CA GLU A 185 14.76 -21.67 49.78
C GLU A 185 13.97 -22.83 50.42
N ASP A 186 12.70 -23.01 50.01
CA ASP A 186 11.81 -23.96 50.67
C ASP A 186 12.11 -25.41 50.28
N GLU A 187 12.61 -25.67 49.07
CA GLU A 187 12.91 -27.03 48.59
C GLU A 187 13.91 -27.75 49.46
N ALA A 188 15.06 -27.13 49.75
CA ALA A 188 16.10 -27.75 50.56
C ALA A 188 15.64 -27.97 52.01
N LYS A 189 14.84 -27.04 52.54
CA LYS A 189 14.27 -27.17 53.91
C LYS A 189 13.26 -28.30 53.99
N LEU A 190 12.33 -28.38 53.03
CA LEU A 190 11.31 -29.42 52.96
C LEU A 190 11.92 -30.81 52.76
N ILE A 191 12.90 -30.95 51.87
CA ILE A 191 13.59 -32.24 51.67
C ILE A 191 14.35 -32.68 52.91
N ASN A 192 15.02 -31.77 53.61
CA ASN A 192 15.73 -32.10 54.84
C ASN A 192 14.76 -32.48 56.00
N GLU A 193 13.64 -31.75 56.09
CA GLU A 193 12.60 -32.06 57.11
C GLU A 193 11.93 -33.39 56.76
N TYR A 194 11.62 -33.69 55.54
CA TYR A 194 11.08 -34.97 55.06
C TYR A 194 11.99 -36.14 55.45
N LYS A 195 13.30 -36.03 55.11
CA LYS A 195 14.26 -37.08 55.46
C LYS A 195 14.30 -37.37 56.96
N LYS A 196 14.29 -36.33 57.83
CA LYS A 196 14.28 -36.48 59.26
C LYS A 196 13.01 -37.18 59.77
N LEU A 197 11.84 -36.76 59.34
CA LEU A 197 10.55 -37.32 59.76
C LEU A 197 10.38 -38.75 59.23
N ASN A 198 10.82 -39.08 58.05
CA ASN A 198 10.76 -40.43 57.47
C ASN A 198 11.66 -41.41 58.26
N HIS A 199 12.87 -40.99 58.67
CA HIS A 199 13.71 -41.80 59.53
C HIS A 199 13.11 -42.04 60.93
N ILE A 200 12.44 -41.06 61.52
CA ILE A 200 11.71 -41.21 62.78
C ILE A 200 10.56 -42.21 62.61
N GLU A 201 9.82 -42.11 61.46
CA GLU A 201 8.72 -43.07 61.18
C GLU A 201 9.23 -44.52 61.03
N GLU A 202 10.34 -44.74 60.33
CA GLU A 202 10.96 -46.06 60.22
C GLU A 202 11.37 -46.62 61.64
N ILE A 203 11.99 -45.77 62.48
CA ILE A 203 12.40 -46.15 63.84
C ILE A 203 11.17 -46.49 64.67
N LEU A 204 10.13 -45.69 64.64
CA LEU A 204 8.91 -45.96 65.44
C LEU A 204 8.15 -47.21 64.92
N THR A 205 8.14 -47.43 63.64
CA THR A 205 7.59 -48.65 63.04
C THR A 205 8.33 -49.86 63.49
N PHE A 206 9.67 -49.81 63.60
CA PHE A 206 10.50 -50.88 64.17
C PHE A 206 10.22 -51.07 65.62
N PHE A 207 10.14 -50.05 66.48
CA PHE A 207 9.82 -50.17 67.89
C PHE A 207 8.41 -50.74 68.14
N ASN A 208 7.41 -50.34 67.34
CA ASN A 208 6.07 -50.94 67.42
C ASN A 208 6.10 -52.44 67.05
N PHE A 209 6.89 -52.83 66.05
CA PHE A 209 7.10 -54.21 65.70
C PHE A 209 7.76 -55.00 66.86
N LEU A 210 8.79 -54.43 67.48
CA LEU A 210 9.46 -55.03 68.65
C LEU A 210 8.49 -55.19 69.86
N LYS A 211 7.73 -54.17 70.22
CA LYS A 211 6.71 -54.19 71.28
C LYS A 211 5.68 -55.27 71.00
N LEU A 212 5.20 -55.43 69.80
CA LEU A 212 4.26 -56.48 69.38
C LEU A 212 4.87 -57.86 69.58
N LYS A 213 6.15 -58.08 69.27
CA LYS A 213 6.83 -59.37 69.43
C LYS A 213 7.15 -59.70 70.88
N LEU A 214 7.45 -58.69 71.70
CA LEU A 214 7.72 -58.89 73.13
C LEU A 214 6.45 -59.15 73.94
N ASN A 215 5.36 -58.36 73.72
CA ASN A 215 4.19 -58.28 74.57
C ASN A 215 2.88 -58.85 73.98
N ASN A 216 2.90 -59.57 72.90
CA ASN A 216 1.67 -60.18 72.35
C ASN A 216 1.13 -61.22 73.37
N HIS A 217 -0.15 -61.12 73.78
CA HIS A 217 -0.78 -61.93 74.77
C HIS A 217 -0.69 -63.45 74.52
N ASP A 218 -0.78 -63.84 73.23
CA ASP A 218 -0.82 -65.25 72.84
C ASP A 218 0.53 -65.82 72.38
N GLU A 219 1.38 -64.99 71.78
CA GLU A 219 2.63 -65.40 71.11
C GLU A 219 3.85 -64.55 71.56
N GLY A 220 3.72 -63.65 72.46
CA GLY A 220 4.79 -62.76 72.91
C GLY A 220 5.91 -63.53 73.69
N ILE A 221 7.14 -63.03 73.45
CA ILE A 221 8.32 -63.67 74.07
C ILE A 221 8.21 -63.68 75.56
N ILE A 222 7.81 -62.61 76.22
CA ILE A 222 7.62 -62.47 77.65
C ILE A 222 6.51 -63.43 78.17
N SER A 223 5.40 -63.50 77.40
CA SER A 223 4.28 -64.38 77.75
C SER A 223 4.70 -65.85 77.68
N ASN A 224 5.43 -66.25 76.63
CA ASN A 224 5.95 -67.61 76.51
C ASN A 224 6.95 -67.99 77.58
N LEU A 225 7.85 -67.06 77.96
CA LEU A 225 8.80 -67.29 79.10
C LEU A 225 8.09 -67.40 80.42
N ASN A 226 7.07 -66.57 80.67
CA ASN A 226 6.26 -66.69 81.88
C ASN A 226 5.51 -68.03 81.94
N SER A 227 5.04 -68.54 80.79
CA SER A 227 4.45 -69.89 80.76
C SER A 227 5.46 -70.99 81.09
N ILE A 228 6.72 -70.84 80.64
CA ILE A 228 7.82 -71.74 80.95
C ILE A 228 8.11 -71.68 82.43
N LEU A 229 8.23 -70.46 83.01
CA LEU A 229 8.46 -70.26 84.48
C LEU A 229 7.37 -70.89 85.31
N SER A 230 6.12 -70.78 84.92
CA SER A 230 5.00 -71.43 85.62
C SER A 230 5.13 -72.98 85.62
N LYS A 231 5.65 -73.55 84.53
CA LYS A 231 5.94 -74.97 84.42
C LYS A 231 7.13 -75.36 85.33
N ILE A 232 8.20 -74.58 85.35
CA ILE A 232 9.38 -74.78 86.20
C ILE A 232 8.94 -74.71 87.63
N ASP A 233 8.13 -73.74 88.04
CA ASP A 233 7.61 -73.63 89.42
C ASP A 233 6.81 -74.89 89.87
N SER A 234 6.06 -75.45 88.94
CA SER A 234 5.31 -76.71 89.23
C SER A 234 6.20 -77.94 89.33
N LEU A 235 7.40 -77.96 88.69
CA LEU A 235 8.30 -79.10 88.61
C LEU A 235 9.47 -79.03 89.63
N LYS A 236 9.87 -77.91 90.13
CA LYS A 236 10.99 -77.76 91.12
C LYS A 236 10.82 -78.56 92.39
N LYS A 237 9.60 -78.90 92.75
CA LYS A 237 9.32 -79.79 93.94
C LYS A 237 9.72 -81.27 93.72
N TYR A 238 10.05 -81.64 92.46
CA TYR A 238 10.46 -82.99 92.10
C TYR A 238 11.97 -83.13 91.78
N ASP A 239 12.66 -81.97 91.39
CA ASP A 239 14.09 -81.95 91.08
C ASP A 239 14.67 -80.57 91.46
N GLU A 240 15.62 -80.52 92.50
CA GLU A 240 16.26 -79.29 92.95
C GLU A 240 17.10 -78.60 91.89
N ASN A 241 17.63 -79.32 90.94
CA ASN A 241 18.43 -78.74 89.84
C ASN A 241 17.60 -77.79 88.90
N ILE A 242 16.30 -77.92 88.89
CA ILE A 242 15.39 -77.10 88.11
C ILE A 242 15.35 -75.66 88.66
N SER A 243 15.63 -75.45 89.92
CA SER A 243 15.71 -74.11 90.55
C SER A 243 16.76 -73.22 89.88
N ASN A 244 17.86 -73.75 89.40
CA ASN A 244 18.86 -72.99 88.61
C ASN A 244 18.33 -72.42 87.35
N PHE A 245 17.44 -73.14 86.65
CA PHE A 245 16.77 -72.64 85.45
C PHE A 245 15.75 -71.54 85.73
N GLU A 246 15.08 -71.62 86.93
CA GLU A 246 14.14 -70.62 87.37
C GLU A 246 14.82 -69.26 87.53
N GLU A 247 15.97 -69.17 88.16
CA GLU A 247 16.74 -67.92 88.33
C GLU A 247 17.19 -67.36 87.00
N GLN A 248 17.68 -68.22 86.07
CA GLN A 248 18.13 -67.80 84.76
C GLN A 248 16.97 -67.27 83.90
N PHE A 249 15.83 -67.97 83.85
CA PHE A 249 14.65 -67.52 83.09
C PHE A 249 14.04 -66.25 83.72
N ASN A 250 13.98 -66.14 85.06
CA ASN A 250 13.54 -64.91 85.71
C ASN A 250 14.43 -63.69 85.32
N SER A 251 15.75 -63.92 85.34
CA SER A 251 16.67 -62.84 84.88
C SER A 251 16.43 -62.40 83.47
N VAL A 252 16.16 -63.32 82.54
CA VAL A 252 15.84 -63.02 81.15
C VAL A 252 14.51 -62.25 81.01
N VAL A 253 13.48 -62.67 81.80
CA VAL A 253 12.18 -61.99 81.82
C VAL A 253 12.32 -60.54 82.29
N VAL A 254 13.06 -60.30 83.36
CA VAL A 254 13.31 -58.95 83.91
C VAL A 254 14.05 -58.09 82.85
N GLN A 255 15.10 -58.64 82.24
CA GLN A 255 15.82 -57.92 81.15
C GLN A 255 14.93 -57.58 79.97
N LEU A 256 14.04 -58.47 79.55
CA LEU A 256 13.10 -58.21 78.49
C LEU A 256 12.02 -57.20 78.88
N GLN A 257 11.58 -57.17 80.16
CA GLN A 257 10.68 -56.14 80.67
C GLN A 257 11.33 -54.75 80.71
N ASP A 258 12.62 -54.72 81.09
CA ASP A 258 13.40 -53.46 81.00
C ASP A 258 13.49 -52.93 79.58
N ILE A 259 13.78 -53.80 78.59
CA ILE A 259 13.81 -53.46 77.18
C ILE A 259 12.42 -52.98 76.72
N ASP A 260 11.35 -53.66 77.14
CA ASP A 260 9.98 -53.27 76.80
C ASP A 260 9.63 -51.87 77.32
N SER A 261 10.02 -51.59 78.58
CA SER A 261 9.84 -50.29 79.24
C SER A 261 10.63 -49.17 78.48
N GLU A 262 11.85 -49.50 78.06
CA GLU A 262 12.64 -48.55 77.24
C GLU A 262 12.00 -48.28 75.87
N ILE A 263 11.49 -49.32 75.21
CA ILE A 263 10.73 -49.18 73.95
C ILE A 263 9.49 -48.30 74.18
N GLU A 264 8.73 -48.53 75.27
CA GLU A 264 7.53 -47.74 75.58
C GLU A 264 7.85 -46.26 75.85
N SER A 265 8.94 -46.00 76.54
CA SER A 265 9.44 -44.65 76.79
C SER A 265 9.81 -43.95 75.46
N ARG A 266 10.46 -44.67 74.56
CA ARG A 266 10.81 -44.15 73.23
C ARG A 266 9.56 -43.88 72.35
N LEU A 267 8.61 -44.81 72.32
CA LEU A 267 7.35 -44.66 71.60
C LEU A 267 6.48 -43.49 72.09
N SER A 268 6.57 -43.18 73.41
CA SER A 268 5.84 -42.04 74.01
C SER A 268 6.54 -40.69 73.83
N SER A 269 7.87 -40.66 73.66
CA SER A 269 8.66 -39.45 73.55
C SER A 269 8.73 -38.92 72.12
N ASP A 270 8.65 -39.77 71.07
CA ASP A 270 8.78 -39.44 69.70
C ASP A 270 7.40 -39.49 68.98
N GLU A 271 6.49 -38.56 69.32
CA GLU A 271 5.21 -38.40 68.67
C GLU A 271 5.46 -37.84 67.23
N ILE A 272 5.28 -38.68 66.20
CA ILE A 272 5.32 -38.19 64.83
C ILE A 272 4.07 -37.35 64.57
N ASP A 273 4.27 -36.11 64.20
CA ASP A 273 3.20 -35.35 63.62
C ASP A 273 2.93 -35.87 62.19
N LYS A 274 2.11 -36.92 62.09
CA LYS A 274 1.70 -37.51 60.77
C LYS A 274 1.04 -36.48 59.84
N THR A 275 0.41 -35.49 60.44
CA THR A 275 -0.21 -34.39 59.65
C THR A 275 0.87 -33.52 58.97
N ARG A 276 1.98 -33.31 59.70
CA ARG A 276 3.12 -32.57 59.17
C ARG A 276 3.87 -33.36 58.10
N LEU A 277 4.06 -34.65 58.26
CA LEU A 277 4.70 -35.51 57.24
C LEU A 277 3.86 -35.50 55.93
N SER A 278 2.55 -35.76 56.00
CA SER A 278 1.64 -35.74 54.89
C SER A 278 1.61 -34.37 54.16
N PHE A 279 1.63 -33.27 54.91
CA PHE A 279 1.73 -31.93 54.38
C PHE A 279 3.03 -31.71 53.58
N ILE A 280 4.17 -32.19 54.09
CA ILE A 280 5.47 -32.06 53.43
C ILE A 280 5.49 -32.89 52.14
N GLU A 281 4.96 -34.11 52.18
CA GLU A 281 4.84 -34.98 50.99
C GLU A 281 4.01 -34.31 49.87
N GLU A 282 2.87 -33.74 50.23
CA GLU A 282 2.03 -32.98 49.28
C GLU A 282 2.80 -31.79 48.70
N ARG A 283 3.50 -31.02 49.54
CA ARG A 283 4.30 -29.86 49.10
C ARG A 283 5.44 -30.27 48.15
N ILE A 284 6.17 -31.35 48.46
CA ILE A 284 7.24 -31.88 47.61
C ILE A 284 6.65 -32.33 46.27
N SER A 285 5.51 -33.04 46.28
CA SER A 285 4.82 -33.47 45.06
C SER A 285 4.43 -32.29 44.14
N VAL A 286 3.92 -31.20 44.73
CA VAL A 286 3.60 -29.96 44.00
C VAL A 286 4.86 -29.35 43.40
N LEU A 287 5.96 -29.25 44.16
CA LEU A 287 7.24 -28.74 43.68
C LEU A 287 7.78 -29.55 42.50
N GLU A 288 7.79 -30.89 42.62
CA GLU A 288 8.26 -31.77 41.56
C GLU A 288 7.37 -31.68 40.30
N SER A 289 6.06 -31.54 40.44
CA SER A 289 5.14 -31.34 39.37
C SER A 289 5.44 -30.03 38.61
N LEU A 290 5.65 -28.93 39.33
CA LEU A 290 5.99 -27.64 38.75
C LEU A 290 7.36 -27.67 38.05
N LYS A 291 8.36 -28.27 38.66
CA LYS A 291 9.69 -28.45 38.06
C LYS A 291 9.61 -29.23 36.75
N ARG A 292 8.86 -30.33 36.73
CA ARG A 292 8.66 -31.14 35.51
C ARG A 292 7.94 -30.39 34.40
N LYS A 293 6.97 -29.54 34.76
CA LYS A 293 6.22 -28.74 33.78
C LYS A 293 6.99 -27.53 33.27
N TYR A 294 7.75 -26.87 34.12
CA TYR A 294 8.26 -25.51 33.87
C TYR A 294 9.80 -25.36 33.92
N GLY A 295 10.59 -26.47 33.81
CA GLY A 295 12.00 -26.29 33.49
C GLY A 295 13.02 -27.07 34.31
N GLY A 296 12.62 -28.01 35.18
CA GLY A 296 13.53 -28.95 35.84
C GLY A 296 14.16 -28.46 37.17
N SER A 297 14.17 -27.15 37.46
CA SER A 297 14.57 -26.56 38.74
C SER A 297 13.61 -25.47 39.19
N ILE A 298 13.64 -25.08 40.47
CA ILE A 298 12.78 -23.98 40.97
C ILE A 298 13.18 -22.65 40.35
N GLU A 299 14.47 -22.41 40.17
CA GLU A 299 14.97 -21.21 39.49
C GLU A 299 14.40 -21.10 38.08
N SER A 300 14.41 -22.21 37.32
CA SER A 300 13.81 -22.25 35.96
C SER A 300 12.31 -22.02 35.99
N VAL A 301 11.58 -22.47 36.99
CA VAL A 301 10.15 -22.18 37.18
C VAL A 301 9.92 -20.67 37.31
N PHE A 302 10.73 -19.98 38.12
CA PHE A 302 10.64 -18.54 38.30
C PHE A 302 11.06 -17.76 37.06
N GLU A 303 12.12 -18.18 36.36
CA GLU A 303 12.53 -17.59 35.08
C GLU A 303 11.42 -17.71 34.04
N ASN A 304 10.82 -18.88 33.91
CA ASN A 304 9.68 -19.09 33.00
C ASN A 304 8.46 -18.28 33.40
N ARG A 305 8.14 -18.17 34.69
CA ARG A 305 7.08 -17.28 35.20
C ARG A 305 7.30 -15.84 34.75
N ASP A 306 8.53 -15.33 34.88
CA ASP A 306 8.85 -13.94 34.53
C ASP A 306 8.84 -13.73 33.03
N LEU A 307 9.23 -14.72 32.23
CA LEU A 307 9.06 -14.71 30.77
C LEU A 307 7.58 -14.69 30.37
N MET A 308 6.75 -15.55 30.99
CA MET A 308 5.29 -15.58 30.74
C MET A 308 4.62 -14.25 31.09
N ARG A 309 5.04 -13.60 32.19
CA ARG A 309 4.54 -12.27 32.59
C ARG A 309 4.88 -11.20 31.54
N LYS A 310 6.11 -11.22 31.04
CA LYS A 310 6.53 -10.30 29.95
C LYS A 310 5.70 -10.52 28.70
N GLU A 311 5.56 -11.76 28.27
CA GLU A 311 4.77 -12.11 27.10
C GLU A 311 3.29 -11.72 27.24
N LEU A 312 2.70 -11.92 28.41
CA LEU A 312 1.34 -11.48 28.72
C LEU A 312 1.19 -9.95 28.66
N ALA A 313 2.19 -9.20 29.12
CA ALA A 313 2.20 -7.75 29.03
C ALA A 313 2.27 -7.27 27.57
N GLU A 314 3.08 -7.92 26.73
CA GLU A 314 3.17 -7.65 25.29
C GLU A 314 1.84 -7.92 24.58
N LEU A 315 1.20 -9.07 24.83
CA LEU A 315 -0.13 -9.40 24.29
C LEU A 315 -1.19 -8.39 24.73
N SER A 316 -1.14 -7.93 25.97
CA SER A 316 -2.08 -6.92 26.48
C SER A 316 -1.89 -5.56 25.82
N SER A 317 -0.67 -5.21 25.44
CA SER A 317 -0.37 -3.96 24.69
C SER A 317 -0.93 -4.01 23.24
N LEU A 318 -0.96 -5.18 22.62
CA LEU A 318 -1.54 -5.37 21.27
C LEU A 318 -3.06 -5.18 21.26
N VAL A 319 -3.76 -5.64 22.29
CA VAL A 319 -5.22 -5.41 22.43
C VAL A 319 -5.54 -3.92 22.61
N LYS A 320 -4.71 -3.17 23.32
CA LYS A 320 -4.86 -1.72 23.43
C LYS A 320 -4.63 -1.03 22.09
N SER A 321 -3.63 -1.50 21.34
CA SER A 321 -3.31 -1.02 19.98
C SER A 321 -4.47 -1.24 18.98
N ASP A 322 -5.26 -2.31 19.12
CA ASP A 322 -6.45 -2.58 18.30
C ASP A 322 -7.52 -1.51 18.49
N LYS A 323 -7.80 -1.12 19.73
CA LYS A 323 -8.77 -0.07 20.04
C LYS A 323 -8.33 1.29 19.51
N ASP A 324 -7.07 1.67 19.74
CA ASP A 324 -6.52 2.94 19.26
C ASP A 324 -6.55 3.00 17.71
N LEU A 325 -6.29 1.86 17.05
CA LEU A 325 -6.34 1.76 15.59
C LEU A 325 -7.76 1.82 15.05
N SER A 326 -8.73 1.21 15.74
CA SER A 326 -10.16 1.31 15.42
C SER A 326 -10.66 2.74 15.49
N GLU A 327 -10.37 3.47 16.55
CA GLU A 327 -10.73 4.88 16.73
C GLU A 327 -10.11 5.75 15.61
N LYS A 328 -8.85 5.51 15.30
CA LYS A 328 -8.16 6.20 14.20
C LYS A 328 -8.80 5.94 12.84
N ILE A 329 -9.21 4.70 12.55
CA ILE A 329 -9.91 4.35 11.30
C ILE A 329 -11.23 5.09 11.23
N GLU A 330 -12.02 5.10 12.29
CA GLU A 330 -13.30 5.79 12.35
C GLU A 330 -13.15 7.30 12.10
N ASP A 331 -12.16 7.93 12.69
CA ASP A 331 -11.86 9.36 12.48
C ASP A 331 -11.44 9.65 11.03
N LEU A 332 -10.60 8.78 10.44
CA LEU A 332 -10.21 8.91 9.04
C LEU A 332 -11.40 8.71 8.10
N GLU A 333 -12.30 7.77 8.39
CA GLU A 333 -13.54 7.54 7.62
C GLU A 333 -14.47 8.75 7.69
N LYS A 334 -14.68 9.33 8.87
CA LYS A 334 -15.45 10.57 9.04
C LYS A 334 -14.86 11.74 8.25
N LYS A 335 -13.52 11.90 8.33
CA LYS A 335 -12.82 12.95 7.59
C LYS A 335 -12.92 12.74 6.08
N TYR A 336 -12.70 11.53 5.60
CA TYR A 336 -12.83 11.18 4.19
C TYR A 336 -14.24 11.44 3.69
N ASN A 337 -15.27 11.00 4.41
CA ASN A 337 -16.68 11.18 4.05
C ASN A 337 -17.03 12.66 3.86
N LYS A 338 -16.62 13.51 4.81
CA LYS A 338 -16.84 14.96 4.72
C LYS A 338 -16.22 15.56 3.47
N LEU A 339 -14.95 15.26 3.21
CA LEU A 339 -14.22 15.79 2.05
C LEU A 339 -14.79 15.26 0.73
N ALA A 340 -15.13 13.97 0.66
CA ALA A 340 -15.67 13.34 -0.54
C ALA A 340 -17.02 13.92 -0.94
N ILE A 341 -17.91 14.13 0.00
CA ILE A 341 -19.23 14.74 -0.25
C ILE A 341 -19.06 16.19 -0.70
N GLU A 342 -18.20 16.96 -0.05
CA GLU A 342 -17.94 18.36 -0.41
C GLU A 342 -17.38 18.46 -1.84
N LEU A 343 -16.40 17.62 -2.20
CA LEU A 343 -15.86 17.55 -3.56
C LEU A 343 -16.93 17.18 -4.58
N SER A 344 -17.76 16.15 -4.30
CA SER A 344 -18.82 15.70 -5.21
C SER A 344 -19.86 16.79 -5.48
N ILE A 345 -20.30 17.50 -4.46
CA ILE A 345 -21.25 18.62 -4.60
C ILE A 345 -20.64 19.73 -5.45
N ASN A 346 -19.38 20.10 -5.18
CA ASN A 346 -18.70 21.14 -5.94
C ASN A 346 -18.52 20.75 -7.42
N ARG A 347 -18.10 19.51 -7.68
CA ARG A 347 -17.99 18.95 -9.03
C ARG A 347 -19.32 19.00 -9.79
N LYS A 348 -20.43 18.55 -9.16
CA LYS A 348 -21.77 18.58 -9.75
C LYS A 348 -22.26 20.01 -10.07
N ASN A 349 -21.96 20.96 -9.22
CA ASN A 349 -22.33 22.36 -9.47
C ASN A 349 -21.51 22.98 -10.58
N LYS A 350 -20.19 22.80 -10.55
CA LYS A 350 -19.26 23.38 -11.53
C LYS A 350 -19.34 22.70 -12.89
N SER A 351 -19.66 21.40 -12.95
CA SER A 351 -19.80 20.67 -14.21
C SER A 351 -20.84 21.29 -15.13
N LYS A 352 -21.99 21.75 -14.58
CA LYS A 352 -23.05 22.41 -15.36
C LYS A 352 -22.56 23.73 -15.98
N ILE A 353 -21.77 24.49 -15.24
CA ILE A 353 -21.21 25.76 -15.72
C ILE A 353 -20.16 25.48 -16.80
N LEU A 354 -19.27 24.53 -16.53
CA LEU A 354 -18.21 24.12 -17.46
C LEU A 354 -18.79 23.60 -18.78
N SER A 355 -19.83 22.76 -18.73
CA SER A 355 -20.50 22.25 -19.94
C SER A 355 -21.02 23.38 -20.82
N ARG A 356 -21.70 24.37 -20.23
CA ARG A 356 -22.20 25.54 -20.98
C ARG A 356 -21.08 26.39 -21.60
N LEU A 357 -19.98 26.59 -20.86
CA LEU A 357 -18.84 27.36 -21.39
C LEU A 357 -18.19 26.64 -22.58
N ILE A 358 -18.07 25.31 -22.50
CA ILE A 358 -17.55 24.50 -23.62
C ILE A 358 -18.54 24.56 -24.82
N GLU A 359 -19.85 24.37 -24.58
CA GLU A 359 -20.86 24.49 -25.65
C GLU A 359 -20.81 25.87 -26.35
N ASN A 360 -20.68 26.96 -25.58
CA ASN A 360 -20.55 28.29 -26.13
C ASN A 360 -19.26 28.42 -26.99
N SER A 361 -18.13 27.90 -26.50
CA SER A 361 -16.87 27.92 -27.23
C SER A 361 -16.94 27.07 -28.51
N LEU A 362 -17.68 25.96 -28.50
CA LEU A 362 -17.95 25.17 -29.72
C LEU A 362 -18.82 25.96 -30.72
N GLY A 363 -19.84 26.67 -30.25
CA GLY A 363 -20.65 27.56 -31.08
C GLY A 363 -19.82 28.66 -31.75
N ASP A 364 -18.87 29.26 -31.01
CA ASP A 364 -17.93 30.24 -31.56
C ASP A 364 -17.04 29.64 -32.67
N LEU A 365 -16.81 28.34 -32.70
CA LEU A 365 -16.08 27.63 -33.74
C LEU A 365 -16.98 27.05 -34.85
N ASN A 366 -18.20 27.58 -35.00
CA ASN A 366 -19.18 27.18 -35.99
C ASN A 366 -19.71 25.72 -35.84
N MET A 367 -19.59 25.16 -34.66
CA MET A 367 -20.18 23.86 -34.27
C MET A 367 -21.54 24.09 -33.60
N ASN A 368 -22.44 24.78 -34.30
CA ASN A 368 -23.74 25.15 -33.79
C ASN A 368 -24.60 23.90 -33.54
N GLY A 369 -25.07 23.74 -32.30
CA GLY A 369 -25.88 22.57 -31.90
C GLY A 369 -25.07 21.41 -31.34
N ALA A 370 -23.76 21.49 -31.27
CA ALA A 370 -22.95 20.57 -30.51
C ALA A 370 -23.34 20.62 -29.03
N LYS A 371 -23.44 19.45 -28.38
CA LYS A 371 -23.79 19.31 -26.98
C LYS A 371 -22.65 18.70 -26.22
N PHE A 372 -22.29 19.29 -25.09
CA PHE A 372 -21.27 18.78 -24.17
C PHE A 372 -21.86 18.53 -22.79
N SER A 373 -21.63 17.36 -22.24
CA SER A 373 -22.12 17.00 -20.92
C SER A 373 -21.02 16.33 -20.10
N ILE A 374 -20.98 16.64 -18.83
CA ILE A 374 -20.10 15.99 -17.85
C ILE A 374 -20.96 15.07 -17.01
N ASN A 375 -20.83 13.77 -17.26
CA ASN A 375 -21.49 12.74 -16.45
C ASN A 375 -20.68 12.49 -15.19
N ILE A 376 -21.35 12.63 -14.02
CA ILE A 376 -20.75 12.35 -12.71
C ILE A 376 -21.61 11.27 -12.06
N SER A 377 -21.03 10.10 -11.88
CA SER A 377 -21.69 8.92 -11.29
C SER A 377 -20.90 8.38 -10.11
N GLN A 378 -21.60 7.72 -9.21
CA GLN A 378 -21.02 6.96 -8.11
C GLN A 378 -21.31 5.48 -8.34
N LYS A 379 -20.33 4.61 -8.05
CA LYS A 379 -20.51 3.17 -8.12
C LYS A 379 -21.04 2.62 -6.81
N PHE A 380 -22.02 1.76 -6.85
CA PHE A 380 -22.47 0.99 -5.70
C PHE A 380 -21.36 0.06 -5.22
N LYS A 381 -21.18 -0.03 -3.89
CA LYS A 381 -20.29 -1.01 -3.24
C LYS A 381 -20.90 -1.44 -1.91
N GLU A 382 -21.31 -2.69 -1.84
CA GLU A 382 -21.82 -3.27 -0.60
C GLU A 382 -20.77 -3.16 0.53
N ASN A 383 -21.24 -2.93 1.76
CA ASN A 383 -20.38 -2.77 2.94
C ASN A 383 -19.37 -1.61 2.88
N SER A 384 -19.70 -0.54 2.16
CA SER A 384 -18.90 0.68 2.18
C SER A 384 -19.18 1.52 3.43
N PHE A 385 -18.14 2.13 3.99
CA PHE A 385 -18.27 3.08 5.10
C PHE A 385 -18.85 4.44 4.68
N ILE A 386 -18.89 4.72 3.37
CA ILE A 386 -19.47 5.95 2.83
C ILE A 386 -20.76 5.66 2.08
N SER A 387 -21.75 6.51 2.29
CA SER A 387 -23.02 6.46 1.58
C SER A 387 -23.36 7.80 0.95
N PHE A 388 -24.03 7.78 -0.20
CA PHE A 388 -24.57 8.95 -0.88
C PHE A 388 -26.05 8.67 -1.22
N ASN A 389 -26.94 9.57 -0.83
CA ASN A 389 -28.41 9.37 -0.96
C ASN A 389 -28.92 8.04 -0.35
N ASN A 390 -28.36 7.64 0.79
CA ASN A 390 -28.65 6.39 1.51
C ASN A 390 -28.22 5.10 0.79
N GLU A 391 -27.43 5.18 -0.28
CA GLU A 391 -26.85 4.02 -0.93
C GLU A 391 -25.34 3.94 -0.64
N PRO A 392 -24.79 2.77 -0.26
CA PRO A 392 -23.36 2.60 -0.03
C PRO A 392 -22.61 2.67 -1.36
N ILE A 393 -21.56 3.49 -1.41
CA ILE A 393 -20.83 3.79 -2.65
C ILE A 393 -19.34 3.48 -2.52
N GLN A 394 -18.71 3.20 -3.64
CA GLN A 394 -17.28 2.96 -3.72
C GLN A 394 -16.50 4.26 -3.48
N HIS A 395 -15.42 4.16 -2.73
CA HIS A 395 -14.46 5.23 -2.49
C HIS A 395 -13.18 5.00 -3.31
N PHE A 396 -12.56 6.11 -3.74
CA PHE A 396 -11.35 6.15 -4.54
C PHE A 396 -10.37 7.16 -3.93
N SER A 397 -9.14 7.20 -4.44
CA SER A 397 -8.12 8.14 -3.94
C SER A 397 -8.52 9.61 -4.08
N LYS A 398 -9.38 9.97 -5.05
CA LYS A 398 -9.85 11.34 -5.32
C LYS A 398 -11.31 11.59 -4.95
N GLY A 399 -11.86 10.78 -4.05
CA GLY A 399 -13.26 10.88 -3.62
C GLY A 399 -14.13 9.75 -4.12
N VAL A 400 -15.39 10.02 -4.41
CA VAL A 400 -16.43 9.00 -4.71
C VAL A 400 -16.94 9.06 -6.15
N ASP A 401 -16.52 10.06 -6.92
CA ASP A 401 -17.06 10.32 -8.24
C ASP A 401 -16.23 9.65 -9.34
N GLU A 402 -16.91 9.04 -10.30
CA GLU A 402 -16.41 8.79 -11.64
C GLU A 402 -16.91 9.90 -12.56
N VAL A 403 -15.99 10.48 -13.33
CA VAL A 403 -16.29 11.60 -14.24
C VAL A 403 -16.05 11.16 -15.66
N GLU A 404 -17.02 11.43 -16.55
CA GLU A 404 -16.90 11.14 -17.97
C GLU A 404 -17.42 12.29 -18.81
N PHE A 405 -16.60 12.75 -19.76
CA PHE A 405 -16.99 13.80 -20.71
C PHE A 405 -17.68 13.16 -21.91
N LEU A 406 -18.89 13.63 -22.17
CA LEU A 406 -19.73 13.19 -23.27
C LEU A 406 -19.95 14.34 -24.25
N LEU A 407 -19.92 14.02 -25.54
CA LEU A 407 -20.10 15.00 -26.61
C LEU A 407 -21.02 14.44 -27.67
N SER A 408 -21.83 15.32 -28.25
CA SER A 408 -22.50 15.16 -29.53
C SER A 408 -22.04 16.30 -30.44
N ALA A 409 -21.40 15.97 -31.56
CA ALA A 409 -20.87 16.97 -32.49
C ALA A 409 -21.97 17.60 -33.35
N ASN A 410 -23.04 16.83 -33.65
CA ASN A 410 -24.10 17.25 -34.55
C ASN A 410 -25.48 17.30 -33.86
N PRO A 411 -26.34 18.25 -34.26
CA PRO A 411 -27.71 18.28 -33.73
C PRO A 411 -28.46 16.97 -33.97
N GLY A 412 -29.12 16.45 -32.93
CA GLY A 412 -29.91 15.23 -33.03
C GLY A 412 -29.15 13.92 -32.82
N GLU A 413 -27.84 13.95 -32.74
CA GLU A 413 -27.05 12.78 -32.34
C GLU A 413 -27.07 12.57 -30.80
N PRO A 414 -27.00 11.31 -30.32
CA PRO A 414 -26.88 11.04 -28.88
C PRO A 414 -25.50 11.46 -28.36
N LEU A 415 -25.46 11.84 -27.08
CA LEU A 415 -24.20 12.06 -26.36
C LEU A 415 -23.38 10.76 -26.31
N LYS A 416 -22.14 10.81 -26.72
CA LYS A 416 -21.18 9.67 -26.74
C LYS A 416 -19.92 10.05 -25.97
N PRO A 417 -19.19 9.07 -25.43
CA PRO A 417 -17.84 9.33 -24.88
C PRO A 417 -16.95 10.02 -25.90
N MET A 418 -16.20 11.02 -25.46
CA MET A 418 -15.32 11.80 -26.36
C MET A 418 -14.35 10.91 -27.15
N ALA A 419 -13.87 9.81 -26.55
CA ALA A 419 -12.99 8.84 -27.20
C ALA A 419 -13.60 8.16 -28.45
N SER A 420 -14.92 8.21 -28.62
CA SER A 420 -15.63 7.56 -29.76
C SER A 420 -15.89 8.48 -30.96
N ILE A 421 -15.40 9.72 -30.95
CA ILE A 421 -15.59 10.68 -32.00
C ILE A 421 -14.49 10.52 -33.06
N ALA A 422 -14.86 10.30 -34.30
CA ALA A 422 -13.98 9.76 -35.33
C ALA A 422 -13.35 10.79 -36.30
N SER A 423 -13.75 12.08 -36.30
CA SER A 423 -13.29 13.05 -37.30
C SER A 423 -12.09 13.87 -36.84
N GLY A 424 -10.98 13.86 -37.60
CA GLY A 424 -9.73 14.57 -37.26
C GLY A 424 -9.90 16.08 -37.09
N GLY A 425 -10.45 16.76 -38.11
CA GLY A 425 -10.60 18.22 -38.07
C GLY A 425 -11.65 18.70 -37.05
N GLU A 426 -12.78 17.97 -36.88
CA GLU A 426 -13.77 18.29 -35.85
C GLU A 426 -13.17 18.09 -34.45
N MET A 427 -12.40 17.01 -34.25
CA MET A 427 -11.73 16.76 -32.99
C MET A 427 -10.73 17.87 -32.63
N SER A 428 -9.95 18.36 -33.58
CA SER A 428 -9.00 19.47 -33.36
C SER A 428 -9.72 20.74 -32.91
N ARG A 429 -10.89 21.05 -33.51
CA ARG A 429 -11.72 22.21 -33.10
C ARG A 429 -12.37 22.02 -31.75
N ILE A 430 -12.88 20.82 -31.47
CA ILE A 430 -13.42 20.46 -30.11
C ILE A 430 -12.33 20.65 -29.07
N MET A 431 -11.12 20.18 -29.34
CA MET A 431 -9.99 20.35 -28.44
C MET A 431 -9.61 21.81 -28.24
N LEU A 432 -9.60 22.60 -29.32
CA LEU A 432 -9.37 24.05 -29.24
C LEU A 432 -10.43 24.72 -28.34
N ALA A 433 -11.72 24.40 -28.53
CA ALA A 433 -12.80 24.93 -27.71
C ALA A 433 -12.59 24.61 -26.21
N ILE A 434 -12.34 23.35 -25.92
CA ILE A 434 -12.13 22.88 -24.54
C ILE A 434 -10.88 23.55 -23.94
N LYS A 435 -9.74 23.53 -24.63
CA LYS A 435 -8.49 24.15 -24.16
C LYS A 435 -8.63 25.65 -23.97
N THR A 436 -9.43 26.33 -24.79
CA THR A 436 -9.73 27.77 -24.61
C THR A 436 -10.50 28.04 -23.32
N VAL A 437 -11.40 27.15 -22.91
CA VAL A 437 -12.13 27.26 -21.63
C VAL A 437 -11.21 26.99 -20.43
N PHE A 438 -10.29 26.04 -20.57
CA PHE A 438 -9.35 25.69 -19.49
C PHE A 438 -8.12 26.58 -19.37
N GLN A 439 -7.88 27.50 -20.30
CA GLN A 439 -6.73 28.43 -20.43
C GLN A 439 -5.59 28.30 -19.40
N ASP A 440 -5.83 28.81 -18.18
CA ASP A 440 -4.84 28.91 -17.11
C ASP A 440 -4.74 27.65 -16.24
N GLN A 441 -5.70 26.75 -16.38
CA GLN A 441 -5.86 25.59 -15.51
C GLN A 441 -5.29 24.28 -16.11
N ASN A 442 -4.81 24.34 -17.36
CA ASN A 442 -4.18 23.20 -18.01
C ASN A 442 -2.67 23.15 -17.64
N PRO A 443 -2.14 22.07 -17.09
CA PRO A 443 -0.73 21.95 -16.75
C PRO A 443 0.21 22.00 -17.96
N VAL A 444 -0.30 21.67 -19.15
CA VAL A 444 0.50 21.61 -20.39
C VAL A 444 0.89 23.00 -20.85
N SER A 445 2.18 23.20 -21.15
CA SER A 445 2.73 24.50 -21.54
C SER A 445 2.77 24.74 -23.06
N THR A 446 2.77 23.68 -23.87
CA THR A 446 2.84 23.76 -25.34
C THR A 446 1.72 22.92 -25.96
N LEU A 447 1.00 23.52 -26.92
CA LEU A 447 -0.05 22.86 -27.70
C LEU A 447 0.34 22.85 -29.18
N VAL A 448 0.21 21.69 -29.80
CA VAL A 448 0.53 21.50 -31.23
C VAL A 448 -0.75 21.12 -31.95
N PHE A 449 -1.16 21.92 -32.91
CA PHE A 449 -2.36 21.70 -33.74
C PHE A 449 -1.99 21.35 -35.17
N ASP A 450 -2.45 20.19 -35.62
CA ASP A 450 -2.44 19.78 -37.03
C ASP A 450 -3.87 19.59 -37.52
N GLU A 451 -4.11 19.87 -38.79
CA GLU A 451 -5.42 19.71 -39.46
C GLU A 451 -6.60 20.49 -38.83
N ILE A 452 -6.31 21.54 -38.04
CA ILE A 452 -7.37 22.33 -37.40
C ILE A 452 -8.23 23.10 -38.44
N ASP A 453 -7.67 23.32 -39.61
CA ASP A 453 -8.24 24.01 -40.75
C ASP A 453 -8.98 23.09 -41.75
N THR A 454 -9.01 21.79 -41.50
CA THR A 454 -9.70 20.83 -42.38
C THR A 454 -11.22 21.06 -42.37
N GLY A 455 -11.78 21.31 -43.54
CA GLY A 455 -13.23 21.51 -43.75
C GLY A 455 -13.77 22.85 -43.23
N ILE A 456 -12.92 23.84 -43.04
CA ILE A 456 -13.34 25.21 -42.70
C ILE A 456 -12.79 26.24 -43.65
N SER A 457 -13.50 27.36 -43.81
CA SER A 457 -13.09 28.51 -44.60
C SER A 457 -13.74 29.79 -44.06
N GLY A 458 -13.38 30.93 -44.63
CA GLY A 458 -14.05 32.21 -44.38
C GLY A 458 -14.20 32.61 -42.93
N GLU A 459 -15.44 32.79 -42.46
CA GLU A 459 -15.74 33.24 -41.11
C GLU A 459 -15.29 32.25 -40.04
N THR A 460 -15.42 30.95 -40.28
CA THR A 460 -15.01 29.92 -39.34
C THR A 460 -13.50 29.94 -39.12
N ALA A 461 -12.70 30.08 -40.18
CA ALA A 461 -11.25 30.23 -40.08
C ALA A 461 -10.85 31.46 -39.25
N GLN A 462 -11.58 32.57 -39.45
CA GLN A 462 -11.36 33.79 -38.65
C GLN A 462 -11.65 33.56 -37.14
N LYS A 463 -12.71 32.83 -36.81
CA LYS A 463 -13.05 32.49 -35.42
C LYS A 463 -12.00 31.56 -34.83
N VAL A 464 -11.58 30.50 -35.52
CA VAL A 464 -10.49 29.59 -35.10
C VAL A 464 -9.21 30.38 -34.83
N SER A 465 -8.83 31.30 -35.74
CA SER A 465 -7.63 32.12 -35.59
C SER A 465 -7.69 33.01 -34.33
N ASN A 466 -8.85 33.54 -33.98
CA ASN A 466 -9.05 34.32 -32.78
C ASN A 466 -8.91 33.48 -31.51
N HIS A 467 -9.43 32.24 -31.50
CA HIS A 467 -9.27 31.28 -30.37
C HIS A 467 -7.81 30.87 -30.22
N LEU A 468 -7.09 30.53 -31.28
CA LEU A 468 -5.65 30.24 -31.23
C LEU A 468 -4.87 31.43 -30.69
N LYS A 469 -5.16 32.66 -31.15
CA LYS A 469 -4.51 33.88 -30.68
C LYS A 469 -4.81 34.19 -29.20
N LYS A 470 -6.04 33.94 -28.74
CA LYS A 470 -6.41 34.07 -27.33
C LYS A 470 -5.64 33.09 -26.45
N LEU A 471 -5.58 31.82 -26.87
CA LEU A 471 -4.89 30.77 -26.15
C LEU A 471 -3.37 30.96 -26.11
N SER A 472 -2.79 31.56 -27.20
CA SER A 472 -1.35 31.81 -27.30
C SER A 472 -0.81 32.86 -26.33
N LYS A 473 -1.69 33.65 -25.68
CA LYS A 473 -1.28 34.57 -24.60
C LYS A 473 -0.84 33.83 -23.32
N HIS A 474 -1.30 32.60 -23.13
CA HIS A 474 -1.06 31.79 -21.93
C HIS A 474 -0.20 30.55 -22.21
N LYS A 475 -0.17 30.10 -23.49
CA LYS A 475 0.49 28.86 -23.90
C LYS A 475 1.34 29.10 -25.14
N GLN A 476 2.36 28.29 -25.35
CA GLN A 476 3.03 28.21 -26.64
C GLN A 476 2.16 27.38 -27.59
N ILE A 477 1.80 27.94 -28.74
CA ILE A 477 0.98 27.29 -29.76
C ILE A 477 1.80 27.09 -31.02
N ILE A 478 1.85 25.86 -31.53
CA ILE A 478 2.42 25.52 -32.81
C ILE A 478 1.25 25.02 -33.69
N CYS A 479 0.99 25.64 -34.80
CA CYS A 479 -0.15 25.32 -35.65
C CYS A 479 0.28 25.17 -37.11
N ILE A 480 0.00 24.02 -37.72
CA ILE A 480 0.09 23.84 -39.18
C ILE A 480 -1.22 24.31 -39.81
N THR A 481 -1.12 25.12 -40.86
CA THR A 481 -2.29 25.57 -41.61
C THR A 481 -1.93 25.96 -43.02
N HIS A 482 -2.92 25.84 -43.89
CA HIS A 482 -2.91 26.42 -45.25
C HIS A 482 -3.82 27.66 -45.33
N LEU A 483 -4.53 28.02 -44.22
CA LEU A 483 -5.49 29.14 -44.25
C LEU A 483 -4.81 30.46 -43.89
N PRO A 484 -4.94 31.47 -44.81
CA PRO A 484 -4.36 32.80 -44.61
C PRO A 484 -4.90 33.52 -43.36
N GLN A 485 -6.16 33.26 -42.95
CA GLN A 485 -6.80 33.86 -41.80
C GLN A 485 -6.08 33.48 -40.50
N ILE A 486 -5.58 32.24 -40.39
CA ILE A 486 -4.82 31.76 -39.26
C ILE A 486 -3.39 32.28 -39.31
N ALA A 487 -2.73 32.19 -40.48
CA ALA A 487 -1.37 32.66 -40.68
C ALA A 487 -1.21 34.16 -40.37
N LYS A 488 -2.20 35.00 -40.73
CA LYS A 488 -2.21 36.44 -40.41
C LYS A 488 -2.20 36.79 -38.93
N LYS A 489 -2.62 35.85 -38.02
CA LYS A 489 -2.66 36.04 -36.56
C LYS A 489 -1.41 35.54 -35.87
N ALA A 490 -0.48 34.93 -36.59
CA ALA A 490 0.76 34.42 -36.04
C ALA A 490 1.60 35.50 -35.34
N ASP A 491 2.27 35.15 -34.28
CA ASP A 491 3.37 35.95 -33.71
C ASP A 491 4.67 35.66 -34.46
N LYS A 492 4.83 34.40 -34.93
CA LYS A 492 5.93 33.94 -35.75
C LYS A 492 5.39 33.11 -36.91
N HIS A 493 5.84 33.39 -38.11
CA HIS A 493 5.45 32.70 -39.33
C HIS A 493 6.62 31.88 -39.86
N LEU A 494 6.57 30.55 -39.68
CA LEU A 494 7.56 29.60 -40.21
C LEU A 494 7.10 29.05 -41.54
N HIS A 495 7.88 29.26 -42.58
CA HIS A 495 7.58 28.78 -43.93
C HIS A 495 8.47 27.59 -44.29
N ILE A 496 7.84 26.51 -44.73
CA ILE A 496 8.54 25.28 -45.12
C ILE A 496 8.54 25.19 -46.64
N THR A 497 9.74 25.13 -47.22
CA THR A 497 9.93 24.97 -48.65
C THR A 497 10.63 23.66 -48.97
N LYS A 498 10.24 23.07 -50.09
CA LYS A 498 10.86 21.84 -50.60
C LYS A 498 11.54 22.19 -51.95
N SER A 499 12.81 21.84 -52.04
CA SER A 499 13.57 21.98 -53.29
C SER A 499 14.16 20.63 -53.72
N VAL A 500 14.20 20.41 -55.02
CA VAL A 500 14.80 19.20 -55.59
C VAL A 500 15.99 19.63 -56.42
N LYS A 501 17.20 19.28 -56.05
CA LYS A 501 18.44 19.47 -56.80
C LYS A 501 19.15 18.13 -56.94
N ASP A 502 19.60 17.83 -58.16
CA ASP A 502 20.40 16.62 -58.46
C ASP A 502 19.79 15.31 -57.93
N SER A 503 18.47 15.14 -58.09
CA SER A 503 17.69 14.01 -57.58
C SER A 503 17.65 13.90 -56.03
N HIS A 504 18.13 14.91 -55.31
CA HIS A 504 18.03 14.99 -53.85
C HIS A 504 16.96 16.00 -53.43
N THR A 505 16.09 15.57 -52.53
CA THR A 505 15.07 16.44 -51.94
C THR A 505 15.64 17.08 -50.69
N THR A 506 15.61 18.40 -50.61
CA THR A 506 15.97 19.17 -49.43
C THR A 506 14.75 19.95 -48.94
N VAL A 507 14.58 19.99 -47.62
CA VAL A 507 13.53 20.75 -46.92
C VAL A 507 14.20 21.87 -46.14
N ASN A 508 13.74 23.10 -46.36
CA ASN A 508 14.18 24.29 -45.63
C ASN A 508 13.03 24.83 -44.76
N ALA A 509 13.38 25.36 -43.60
CA ALA A 509 12.46 26.04 -42.71
C ALA A 509 13.01 27.44 -42.42
N GLU A 510 12.22 28.46 -42.70
CA GLU A 510 12.61 29.85 -42.56
C GLU A 510 11.52 30.67 -41.90
N TYR A 511 11.88 31.52 -40.95
CA TYR A 511 10.97 32.50 -40.40
C TYR A 511 10.82 33.70 -41.33
N LEU A 512 9.57 33.98 -41.67
CA LEU A 512 9.24 35.12 -42.54
C LEU A 512 8.85 36.34 -41.69
N ASP A 513 9.47 37.45 -41.98
CA ASP A 513 9.20 38.74 -41.36
C ASP A 513 8.59 39.75 -42.31
N GLY A 514 7.77 40.66 -41.75
CA GLY A 514 7.30 41.85 -42.45
C GLY A 514 6.57 41.59 -43.77
N ASP A 515 7.14 42.11 -44.89
CA ASP A 515 6.50 42.06 -46.21
C ASP A 515 6.59 40.70 -46.87
N PHE A 516 7.61 39.89 -46.61
CA PHE A 516 7.71 38.51 -47.12
C PHE A 516 6.61 37.63 -46.53
N SER A 517 6.33 37.76 -45.23
CA SER A 517 5.21 37.04 -44.58
C SER A 517 3.86 37.43 -45.24
N LYS A 518 3.66 38.71 -45.50
CA LYS A 518 2.44 39.23 -46.19
C LYS A 518 2.29 38.67 -47.59
N GLU A 519 3.39 38.60 -48.33
CA GLU A 519 3.39 38.06 -49.72
C GLU A 519 2.99 36.59 -49.72
N VAL A 520 3.61 35.76 -48.87
CA VAL A 520 3.25 34.32 -48.74
C VAL A 520 1.79 34.17 -48.30
N ILE A 521 1.32 34.98 -47.33
CA ILE A 521 -0.08 34.94 -46.88
C ILE A 521 -1.03 35.32 -48.00
N ASN A 522 -0.70 36.34 -48.83
CA ASN A 522 -1.51 36.75 -49.98
C ASN A 522 -1.57 35.65 -51.04
N ASN A 523 -0.47 34.94 -51.28
CA ASN A 523 -0.45 33.80 -52.19
C ASN A 523 -1.35 32.64 -51.74
N LEU A 524 -1.49 32.44 -50.42
CA LEU A 524 -2.44 31.48 -49.85
C LEU A 524 -3.91 31.88 -50.14
N PHE A 525 -4.24 33.19 -50.14
CA PHE A 525 -5.59 33.68 -50.52
C PHE A 525 -5.92 33.40 -52.00
N ILE A 526 -4.94 33.56 -52.90
CA ILE A 526 -5.14 33.31 -54.32
C ILE A 526 -5.37 31.82 -54.59
N GLY A 527 -4.71 30.93 -53.84
CA GLY A 527 -4.92 29.48 -53.92
C GLY A 527 -6.33 29.04 -53.51
N ASP A 528 -6.92 29.69 -52.47
CA ASP A 528 -8.28 29.40 -52.01
C ASP A 528 -9.37 29.82 -53.01
N GLU A 529 -9.17 30.91 -53.77
CA GLU A 529 -10.12 31.37 -54.82
C GLU A 529 -10.16 30.46 -56.04
N VAL A 530 -9.11 29.67 -56.27
CA VAL A 530 -9.03 28.75 -57.44
C VAL A 530 -9.66 27.39 -57.13
N ILE A 531 -9.89 27.05 -55.85
CA ILE A 531 -10.45 25.77 -55.39
C ILE A 531 -11.95 25.89 -55.02
N ALA A 532 -12.49 27.10 -54.92
CA ALA A 532 -13.91 27.38 -54.70
C ALA A 532 -14.65 27.56 -56.05
#